data_4e200501a83c99111d4b971b7e925b3a
#
_entry.id   4e200501a83c99111d4b971b7e925b3a
#
_cell.length_a   1.000
_cell.length_b   1.000
_cell.length_c   1.000
_cell.angle_alpha   90.00
_cell.angle_beta   90.00
_cell.angle_gamma   90.00
#
_symmetry.space_group_name_H-M   'P 1'
#
loop_
_entity.id
_entity.type
_entity.pdbx_description
1 polymer ?
#
loop_
_entity_poly.entity_id
_entity_poly.type
_entity_poly.pdbx_seq_one_letter_code
_entity_poly.pdbx_strand_id
1 'polypeptide(L)'
;PHKTFAGLLIMMALGLKLNAKPIPKPLMCLSPYMTIYGRMDDNMIDMNLAKLAVWQDIVDTPVWPGEPIGFMTHTPERVQSSMTTALHAALACSAGVTAATIASSDEAYSKGPISSQARVDTLRAVKDALRFVGNGAFLPTAECELIKEEIHSGIIDVLKTIAKRGDFVASISVIATSQSS
;
A
#
# COMPACT_ATOMS: atom_id res chain seq x y z
N PRO A 1 -0.30 7.86 5.08
CA PRO A 1 -1.18 6.68 4.99
C PRO A 1 -2.56 6.92 5.62
N HIS A 2 -2.66 7.59 6.79
CA HIS A 2 -3.92 7.76 7.54
C HIS A 2 -5.05 8.43 6.74
N LYS A 3 -4.76 9.45 5.92
CA LYS A 3 -5.79 10.10 5.06
C LYS A 3 -6.34 9.14 4.00
N THR A 4 -5.47 8.37 3.38
CA THR A 4 -5.85 7.37 2.37
C THR A 4 -6.72 6.28 2.98
N PHE A 5 -6.33 5.76 4.13
CA PHE A 5 -7.10 4.73 4.84
C PHE A 5 -8.46 5.26 5.30
N ALA A 6 -8.50 6.46 5.87
CA ALA A 6 -9.78 7.09 6.23
C ALA A 6 -10.69 7.26 5.01
N GLY A 7 -10.17 7.69 3.86
CA GLY A 7 -10.92 7.81 2.61
C GLY A 7 -11.49 6.48 2.13
N LEU A 8 -10.67 5.42 2.15
CA LEU A 8 -11.12 4.08 1.78
C LEU A 8 -12.22 3.54 2.71
N LEU A 9 -12.10 3.74 4.01
CA LEU A 9 -13.12 3.34 4.98
C LEU A 9 -14.44 4.08 4.76
N ILE A 10 -14.39 5.37 4.42
CA ILE A 10 -15.59 6.15 4.10
C ILE A 10 -16.23 5.62 2.81
N MET A 11 -15.44 5.35 1.77
CA MET A 11 -15.97 4.80 0.52
C MET A 11 -16.64 3.43 0.74
N MET A 12 -16.04 2.59 1.58
CA MET A 12 -16.65 1.31 1.96
C MET A 12 -17.97 1.51 2.71
N ALA A 13 -17.99 2.39 3.70
CA ALA A 13 -19.19 2.70 4.47
C ALA A 13 -20.32 3.26 3.60
N LEU A 14 -19.99 4.16 2.66
CA LEU A 14 -20.95 4.69 1.69
C LEU A 14 -21.49 3.59 0.76
N GLY A 15 -20.63 2.74 0.25
CA GLY A 15 -21.03 1.60 -0.57
C GLY A 15 -22.02 0.68 0.14
N LEU A 16 -21.75 0.37 1.40
CA LEU A 16 -22.66 -0.42 2.23
C LEU A 16 -23.99 0.30 2.49
N LYS A 17 -23.94 1.58 2.85
CA LYS A 17 -25.13 2.39 3.15
C LYS A 17 -26.05 2.57 1.93
N LEU A 18 -25.48 2.73 0.76
CA LEU A 18 -26.22 2.91 -0.49
C LEU A 18 -26.65 1.56 -1.10
N ASN A 19 -26.37 0.47 -0.45
CA ASN A 19 -26.60 -0.87 -0.98
C ASN A 19 -26.03 -1.04 -2.39
N ALA A 20 -24.97 -0.28 -2.69
CA ALA A 20 -24.19 -0.51 -3.89
C ALA A 20 -23.69 -1.95 -3.81
N LYS A 21 -23.92 -2.72 -4.87
CA LYS A 21 -23.31 -4.06 -4.93
C LYS A 21 -21.79 -3.84 -5.02
N PRO A 22 -21.06 -3.88 -3.91
CA PRO A 22 -19.64 -3.62 -3.95
C PRO A 22 -18.99 -4.71 -4.78
N ILE A 23 -17.85 -4.38 -5.34
CA ILE A 23 -16.88 -5.37 -5.74
C ILE A 23 -16.83 -6.40 -4.62
N PRO A 24 -16.98 -7.71 -4.93
CA PRO A 24 -16.95 -8.73 -3.90
C PRO A 24 -15.78 -8.49 -2.94
N LYS A 25 -16.02 -8.62 -1.65
CA LYS A 25 -14.98 -8.43 -0.62
C LYS A 25 -13.60 -8.96 -1.02
N PRO A 26 -13.47 -10.15 -1.67
CA PRO A 26 -12.20 -10.68 -2.12
C PRO A 26 -11.43 -9.83 -3.14
N LEU A 27 -12.08 -8.87 -3.78
CA LEU A 27 -11.48 -8.03 -4.82
C LEU A 27 -11.24 -6.59 -4.37
N MET A 28 -11.42 -6.28 -3.09
CA MET A 28 -11.09 -4.97 -2.56
C MET A 28 -9.56 -4.82 -2.51
N CYS A 29 -9.04 -4.18 -3.53
CA CYS A 29 -7.63 -3.81 -3.58
C CYS A 29 -7.39 -2.66 -2.62
N LEU A 30 -6.58 -2.88 -1.61
CA LEU A 30 -5.93 -1.82 -0.89
C LEU A 30 -4.52 -1.68 -1.43
N SER A 31 -4.25 -0.55 -2.01
CA SER A 31 -2.89 -0.13 -2.32
C SER A 31 -2.35 0.70 -1.15
N PRO A 32 -1.64 0.10 -0.19
CA PRO A 32 -0.85 0.89 0.71
C PRO A 32 0.30 1.47 -0.11
N TYR A 33 0.07 2.65 -0.69
CA TYR A 33 1.17 3.38 -1.27
C TYR A 33 2.25 3.55 -0.21
N MET A 34 3.39 3.00 -0.50
CA MET A 34 4.48 2.97 0.44
C MET A 34 4.99 4.36 0.74
N THR A 35 4.97 5.24 -0.26
CA THR A 35 5.25 6.65 -0.05
C THR A 35 4.72 7.44 -1.23
N ILE A 36 3.94 8.46 -0.98
CA ILE A 36 3.40 9.35 -2.03
C ILE A 36 4.49 10.30 -2.57
N TYR A 37 5.65 10.40 -1.93
CA TYR A 37 6.67 11.41 -2.24
C TYR A 37 8.00 10.86 -2.71
N GLY A 38 8.05 9.64 -3.20
CA GLY A 38 9.26 9.08 -3.77
C GLY A 38 10.37 8.83 -2.76
N ARG A 39 10.08 8.82 -1.50
CA ARG A 39 10.99 8.31 -0.49
C ARG A 39 10.78 6.82 -0.35
N MET A 40 11.78 6.07 -0.76
CA MET A 40 12.02 4.78 -0.16
C MET A 40 12.59 5.09 1.21
N ASP A 41 11.72 5.17 2.19
CA ASP A 41 12.18 5.41 3.55
C ASP A 41 13.02 4.21 3.98
N ASP A 42 14.08 4.51 4.67
CA ASP A 42 14.80 3.51 5.44
C ASP A 42 13.73 2.77 6.28
N ASN A 43 13.81 1.52 6.48
CA ASN A 43 12.78 0.76 7.21
C ASN A 43 11.43 0.54 6.47
N MET A 44 11.51 0.29 5.17
CA MET A 44 10.36 -0.05 4.34
C MET A 44 9.56 -1.26 4.90
N ILE A 45 10.23 -2.20 5.55
CA ILE A 45 9.62 -3.42 6.05
C ILE A 45 8.63 -3.10 7.17
N ASP A 46 9.06 -2.42 8.22
CA ASP A 46 8.19 -2.08 9.35
C ASP A 46 7.03 -1.16 8.92
N MET A 47 7.31 -0.18 8.06
CA MET A 47 6.28 0.72 7.55
C MET A 47 5.16 -0.04 6.82
N ASN A 48 5.51 -1.04 6.04
CA ASN A 48 4.50 -1.78 5.28
C ASN A 48 3.83 -2.87 6.09
N LEU A 49 4.55 -3.53 6.98
CA LEU A 49 3.94 -4.44 7.95
C LEU A 49 2.92 -3.70 8.81
N ALA A 50 3.25 -2.49 9.31
CA ALA A 50 2.34 -1.67 10.07
C ALA A 50 1.07 -1.29 9.28
N LYS A 51 1.22 -0.86 8.02
CA LYS A 51 0.08 -0.55 7.14
C LYS A 51 -0.82 -1.75 6.90
N LEU A 52 -0.24 -2.90 6.62
CA LEU A 52 -0.99 -4.14 6.40
C LEU A 52 -1.71 -4.55 7.68
N ALA A 53 -1.04 -4.52 8.82
CA ALA A 53 -1.61 -4.87 10.11
C ALA A 53 -2.78 -3.95 10.49
N VAL A 54 -2.63 -2.62 10.37
CA VAL A 54 -3.73 -1.67 10.63
C VAL A 54 -4.95 -1.99 9.78
N TRP A 55 -4.74 -2.28 8.50
CA TRP A 55 -5.85 -2.59 7.62
C TRP A 55 -6.54 -3.90 7.98
N GLN A 56 -5.76 -4.94 8.24
CA GLN A 56 -6.27 -6.25 8.65
C GLN A 56 -7.01 -6.20 9.98
N ASP A 57 -6.61 -5.31 10.89
CA ASP A 57 -7.31 -5.10 12.16
C ASP A 57 -8.67 -4.39 12.00
N ILE A 58 -8.82 -3.54 10.98
CA ILE A 58 -10.02 -2.73 10.77
C ILE A 58 -11.03 -3.42 9.84
N VAL A 59 -10.54 -4.13 8.83
CA VAL A 59 -11.38 -4.64 7.74
C VAL A 59 -11.17 -6.14 7.55
N ASP A 60 -12.24 -6.89 7.70
CA ASP A 60 -12.28 -8.33 7.42
C ASP A 60 -12.45 -8.57 5.89
N THR A 61 -11.44 -8.19 5.12
CA THR A 61 -11.38 -8.42 3.67
C THR A 61 -9.97 -8.82 3.28
N PRO A 62 -9.81 -9.65 2.24
CA PRO A 62 -8.50 -9.90 1.68
C PRO A 62 -7.81 -8.59 1.30
N VAL A 63 -6.54 -8.51 1.60
CA VAL A 63 -5.70 -7.36 1.27
C VAL A 63 -4.92 -7.68 0.00
N TRP A 64 -4.93 -6.75 -0.91
CA TRP A 64 -4.11 -6.78 -2.11
C TRP A 64 -3.24 -5.53 -2.14
N PRO A 65 -2.05 -5.56 -1.53
CA PRO A 65 -1.20 -4.38 -1.48
C PRO A 65 -0.76 -3.98 -2.88
N GLY A 66 -0.88 -2.69 -3.15
CA GLY A 66 -0.23 -2.07 -4.28
C GLY A 66 1.28 -2.09 -4.07
N GLU A 67 1.99 -2.14 -5.16
CA GLU A 67 3.45 -2.18 -5.15
C GLU A 67 4.06 -0.79 -5.08
N PRO A 68 5.36 -0.71 -4.79
CA PRO A 68 6.15 0.47 -5.11
C PRO A 68 6.16 0.64 -6.62
N ILE A 69 5.54 1.71 -7.10
CA ILE A 69 5.55 2.05 -8.51
C ILE A 69 6.97 2.51 -8.89
N GLY A 70 7.39 2.24 -10.12
CA GLY A 70 8.75 2.55 -10.59
C GLY A 70 9.24 3.97 -10.31
N PHE A 71 8.35 4.97 -10.24
CA PHE A 71 8.74 6.33 -9.87
C PHE A 71 9.24 6.47 -8.42
N MET A 72 8.95 5.52 -7.56
CA MET A 72 9.42 5.50 -6.19
C MET A 72 10.86 5.01 -6.08
N THR A 73 11.33 4.32 -7.09
CA THR A 73 12.73 3.91 -7.19
C THR A 73 13.62 4.98 -7.81
N HIS A 74 13.04 6.09 -8.29
CA HIS A 74 13.69 7.26 -8.89
C HIS A 74 14.67 6.98 -10.01
N THR A 75 14.78 5.77 -10.50
CA THR A 75 15.74 5.41 -11.50
C THR A 75 15.15 4.47 -12.54
N PRO A 76 15.59 4.55 -13.79
CA PRO A 76 15.36 3.52 -14.79
C PRO A 76 16.18 2.25 -14.48
N GLU A 77 16.72 2.15 -13.27
CA GLU A 77 17.55 1.04 -12.83
C GLU A 77 16.71 -0.21 -12.58
N ARG A 78 16.80 -1.14 -13.51
CA ARG A 78 16.05 -2.40 -13.46
C ARG A 78 16.38 -3.24 -12.23
N VAL A 79 17.63 -3.21 -11.79
CA VAL A 79 18.10 -3.97 -10.62
C VAL A 79 17.41 -3.47 -9.35
N GLN A 80 17.44 -2.15 -9.11
CA GLN A 80 16.80 -1.55 -7.95
C GLN A 80 15.29 -1.77 -7.95
N SER A 81 14.62 -1.57 -9.07
CA SER A 81 13.19 -1.78 -9.21
C SER A 81 12.81 -3.24 -8.98
N SER A 82 13.55 -4.18 -9.56
CA SER A 82 13.30 -5.62 -9.38
C SER A 82 13.53 -6.04 -7.94
N MET A 83 14.56 -5.54 -7.28
CA MET A 83 14.84 -5.80 -5.87
C MET A 83 13.71 -5.27 -4.97
N THR A 84 13.28 -4.04 -5.18
CA THR A 84 12.21 -3.42 -4.38
C THR A 84 10.89 -4.17 -4.53
N THR A 85 10.52 -4.51 -5.76
CA THR A 85 9.30 -5.28 -6.03
C THR A 85 9.38 -6.69 -5.45
N ALA A 86 10.54 -7.34 -5.54
CA ALA A 86 10.75 -8.66 -4.98
C ALA A 86 10.65 -8.65 -3.44
N LEU A 87 11.27 -7.66 -2.80
CA LEU A 87 11.18 -7.49 -1.35
C LEU A 87 9.74 -7.21 -0.90
N HIS A 88 9.02 -6.37 -1.63
CA HIS A 88 7.61 -6.09 -1.35
C HIS A 88 6.73 -7.35 -1.47
N ALA A 89 6.92 -8.13 -2.53
CA ALA A 89 6.19 -9.39 -2.72
C ALA A 89 6.47 -10.40 -1.60
N ALA A 90 7.73 -10.51 -1.18
CA ALA A 90 8.14 -11.39 -0.09
C ALA A 90 7.52 -10.95 1.24
N LEU A 91 7.50 -9.64 1.52
CA LEU A 91 6.86 -9.06 2.69
C LEU A 91 5.35 -9.29 2.68
N ALA A 92 4.68 -9.04 1.56
CA ALA A 92 3.25 -9.26 1.41
C ALA A 92 2.88 -10.75 1.67
N CYS A 93 3.66 -11.67 1.11
CA CYS A 93 3.50 -13.10 1.36
C CYS A 93 3.65 -13.43 2.85
N SER A 94 4.67 -12.91 3.50
CA SER A 94 4.94 -13.12 4.93
C SER A 94 3.85 -12.54 5.83
N ALA A 95 3.19 -11.47 5.41
CA ALA A 95 2.04 -10.88 6.11
C ALA A 95 0.71 -11.60 5.85
N GLY A 96 0.72 -12.75 5.18
CA GLY A 96 -0.48 -13.54 4.89
C GLY A 96 -1.39 -12.95 3.82
N VAL A 97 -0.87 -12.09 2.96
CA VAL A 97 -1.61 -11.46 1.88
C VAL A 97 -1.75 -12.42 0.69
N THR A 98 -2.95 -12.51 0.13
CA THR A 98 -3.27 -13.48 -0.92
C THR A 98 -2.69 -13.11 -2.29
N ALA A 99 -2.54 -11.82 -2.56
CA ALA A 99 -2.05 -11.32 -3.84
C ALA A 99 -1.26 -10.02 -3.64
N ALA A 100 -0.32 -9.77 -4.52
CA ALA A 100 0.41 -8.51 -4.58
C ALA A 100 0.54 -8.06 -6.04
N THR A 101 0.54 -6.76 -6.26
CA THR A 101 0.81 -6.19 -7.58
C THR A 101 2.31 -6.27 -7.87
N ILE A 102 2.67 -6.48 -9.11
CA ILE A 102 4.06 -6.52 -9.58
C ILE A 102 4.21 -5.53 -10.73
N ALA A 103 5.01 -4.48 -10.53
CA ALA A 103 5.39 -3.54 -11.60
C ALA A 103 6.79 -3.82 -12.13
N SER A 104 7.06 -3.36 -13.31
CA SER A 104 8.40 -3.36 -13.89
C SER A 104 9.00 -1.97 -13.86
N SER A 105 10.33 -1.90 -13.94
CA SER A 105 11.10 -0.67 -13.80
C SER A 105 10.72 0.46 -14.76
N ASP A 106 10.22 0.12 -15.93
CA ASP A 106 9.85 1.06 -16.98
C ASP A 106 8.35 1.37 -17.06
N GLU A 107 7.54 0.83 -16.12
CA GLU A 107 6.09 0.96 -16.13
C GLU A 107 5.61 2.39 -15.94
N ALA A 108 6.25 3.15 -15.07
CA ALA A 108 5.85 4.51 -14.75
C ALA A 108 6.55 5.59 -15.60
N TYR A 109 7.69 5.29 -16.17
CA TYR A 109 8.54 6.27 -16.87
C TYR A 109 8.69 6.01 -18.36
N SER A 110 8.30 4.86 -18.82
CA SER A 110 8.34 4.54 -20.23
C SER A 110 7.35 5.42 -20.98
N LYS A 111 7.83 6.11 -21.99
CA LYS A 111 6.97 6.81 -22.95
C LYS A 111 6.38 5.87 -23.99
N GLY A 112 6.53 4.58 -23.81
CA GLY A 112 6.13 3.52 -24.69
C GLY A 112 5.78 2.24 -23.93
N PRO A 113 5.64 1.12 -24.63
CA PRO A 113 5.35 -0.17 -23.99
C PRO A 113 6.46 -0.59 -23.02
N ILE A 114 6.06 -1.25 -21.95
CA ILE A 114 6.98 -1.87 -21.00
C ILE A 114 7.85 -2.89 -21.74
N SER A 115 9.16 -2.85 -21.51
CA SER A 115 10.07 -3.80 -22.13
C SER A 115 9.85 -5.21 -21.59
N SER A 116 9.86 -6.19 -22.49
CA SER A 116 9.74 -7.61 -22.11
C SER A 116 10.85 -8.01 -21.13
N GLN A 117 12.06 -7.46 -21.30
CA GLN A 117 13.19 -7.75 -20.44
C GLN A 117 12.96 -7.24 -19.01
N ALA A 118 12.50 -6.00 -18.84
CA ALA A 118 12.19 -5.45 -17.51
C ALA A 118 11.11 -6.28 -16.81
N ARG A 119 10.08 -6.72 -17.52
CA ARG A 119 9.04 -7.59 -16.97
C ARG A 119 9.60 -8.95 -16.54
N VAL A 120 10.42 -9.58 -17.38
CA VAL A 120 11.04 -10.88 -17.06
C VAL A 120 11.97 -10.78 -15.88
N ASP A 121 12.80 -9.73 -15.81
CA ASP A 121 13.73 -9.53 -14.69
C ASP A 121 12.97 -9.36 -13.37
N THR A 122 11.92 -8.57 -13.36
CA THR A 122 11.07 -8.38 -12.17
C THR A 122 10.40 -9.68 -11.74
N LEU A 123 9.79 -10.42 -12.67
CA LEU A 123 9.14 -11.70 -12.35
C LEU A 123 10.11 -12.76 -11.83
N ARG A 124 11.32 -12.80 -12.37
CA ARG A 124 12.38 -13.70 -11.86
C ARG A 124 12.78 -13.29 -10.45
N ALA A 125 13.03 -12.00 -10.21
CA ALA A 125 13.39 -11.49 -8.89
C ALA A 125 12.32 -11.81 -7.83
N VAL A 126 11.05 -11.61 -8.15
CA VAL A 126 9.92 -11.96 -7.27
C VAL A 126 9.89 -13.47 -7.00
N LYS A 127 9.96 -14.29 -8.06
CA LYS A 127 9.95 -15.74 -7.91
C LYS A 127 11.10 -16.23 -7.02
N ASP A 128 12.30 -15.70 -7.21
CA ASP A 128 13.46 -16.09 -6.43
C ASP A 128 13.36 -15.59 -4.98
N ALA A 129 12.87 -14.37 -4.75
CA ALA A 129 12.64 -13.87 -3.41
C ALA A 129 11.64 -14.75 -2.63
N LEU A 130 10.52 -15.11 -3.22
CA LEU A 130 9.53 -15.99 -2.61
C LEU A 130 10.12 -17.39 -2.32
N ARG A 131 10.94 -17.92 -3.22
CA ARG A 131 11.62 -19.19 -3.02
C ARG A 131 12.64 -19.13 -1.87
N PHE A 132 13.38 -18.02 -1.75
CA PHE A 132 14.37 -17.86 -0.68
C PHE A 132 13.73 -17.62 0.69
N VAL A 133 12.63 -16.89 0.76
CA VAL A 133 11.86 -16.73 1.99
C VAL A 133 11.26 -18.07 2.43
N GLY A 134 10.76 -18.87 1.49
CA GLY A 134 10.17 -20.19 1.77
C GLY A 134 9.05 -20.07 2.81
N ASN A 135 9.20 -20.76 3.94
CA ASN A 135 8.29 -20.70 5.09
C ASN A 135 8.70 -19.65 6.14
N GLY A 136 9.71 -18.85 5.85
CA GLY A 136 10.11 -17.74 6.72
C GLY A 136 9.12 -16.59 6.68
N ALA A 137 9.25 -15.67 7.62
CA ALA A 137 8.44 -14.46 7.68
C ALA A 137 9.28 -13.28 8.16
N PHE A 138 8.90 -12.09 7.70
CA PHE A 138 9.34 -10.85 8.33
C PHE A 138 8.55 -10.66 9.63
N LEU A 139 9.25 -10.40 10.71
CA LEU A 139 8.64 -10.16 12.00
C LEU A 139 8.55 -8.66 12.28
N PRO A 140 7.44 -8.17 12.82
CA PRO A 140 7.32 -6.77 13.21
C PRO A 140 8.32 -6.46 14.33
N THR A 141 8.92 -5.29 14.25
CA THR A 141 9.78 -4.75 15.31
C THR A 141 8.98 -3.84 16.26
N ALA A 142 9.62 -3.35 17.33
CA ALA A 142 9.00 -2.32 18.18
C ALA A 142 8.66 -1.05 17.37
N GLU A 143 9.45 -0.70 16.39
CA GLU A 143 9.18 0.43 15.49
C GLU A 143 7.92 0.21 14.66
N CYS A 144 7.71 -1.01 14.16
CA CYS A 144 6.49 -1.37 13.45
C CYS A 144 5.24 -1.12 14.30
N GLU A 145 5.26 -1.47 15.58
CA GLU A 145 4.13 -1.24 16.47
C GLU A 145 3.88 0.26 16.72
N LEU A 146 4.92 1.07 16.88
CA LEU A 146 4.79 2.52 16.99
C LEU A 146 4.17 3.14 15.74
N ILE A 147 4.63 2.74 14.57
CA ILE A 147 4.07 3.20 13.28
C ILE A 147 2.60 2.77 13.14
N LYS A 148 2.27 1.55 13.57
CA LYS A 148 0.90 1.03 13.56
C LYS A 148 -0.04 1.90 14.42
N GLU A 149 0.39 2.25 15.63
CA GLU A 149 -0.36 3.12 16.54
C GLU A 149 -0.54 4.53 15.97
N GLU A 150 0.50 5.09 15.38
CA GLU A 150 0.45 6.39 14.71
C GLU A 150 -0.55 6.39 13.54
N ILE A 151 -0.50 5.40 12.68
CA ILE A 151 -1.42 5.29 11.55
C ILE A 151 -2.86 5.14 12.06
N HIS A 152 -3.10 4.30 13.04
CA HIS A 152 -4.43 4.06 13.59
C HIS A 152 -5.02 5.33 14.22
N SER A 153 -4.26 6.02 15.06
CA SER A 153 -4.69 7.29 15.67
C SER A 153 -4.96 8.37 14.62
N GLY A 154 -4.09 8.49 13.62
CA GLY A 154 -4.25 9.41 12.51
C GLY A 154 -5.50 9.16 11.66
N ILE A 155 -5.87 7.89 11.43
CA ILE A 155 -7.14 7.53 10.77
C ILE A 155 -8.34 8.05 11.58
N ILE A 156 -8.34 7.80 12.88
CA ILE A 156 -9.41 8.22 13.78
C ILE A 156 -9.56 9.75 13.77
N ASP A 157 -8.47 10.47 13.80
CA ASP A 157 -8.47 11.95 13.81
C ASP A 157 -9.01 12.53 12.51
N VAL A 158 -8.65 11.94 11.37
CA VAL A 158 -9.22 12.33 10.07
C VAL A 158 -10.73 12.07 10.05
N LEU A 159 -11.18 10.89 10.48
CA LEU A 159 -12.60 10.55 10.51
C LEU A 159 -13.39 11.47 11.46
N LYS A 160 -12.87 11.77 12.65
CA LYS A 160 -13.47 12.73 13.59
C LYS A 160 -13.56 14.14 13.00
N THR A 161 -12.54 14.56 12.28
CA THR A 161 -12.52 15.88 11.63
C THR A 161 -13.60 15.98 10.56
N ILE A 162 -13.77 14.94 9.75
CA ILE A 162 -14.84 14.89 8.74
C ILE A 162 -16.21 14.86 9.39
N ALA A 163 -16.41 14.05 10.42
CA ALA A 163 -17.68 13.93 11.14
C ALA A 163 -18.11 15.26 11.77
N LYS A 164 -17.17 16.01 12.35
CA LYS A 164 -17.45 17.33 12.95
C LYS A 164 -17.90 18.38 11.94
N ARG A 165 -17.44 18.30 10.70
CA ARG A 165 -17.81 19.25 9.64
C ARG A 165 -19.18 18.98 9.04
N GLY A 166 -19.67 17.76 9.13
CA GLY A 166 -20.98 17.36 8.61
C GLY A 166 -21.12 17.34 7.09
N ASP A 167 -20.14 17.87 6.36
CA ASP A 167 -20.08 17.88 4.90
C ASP A 167 -18.83 17.13 4.43
N PHE A 168 -19.06 15.95 3.87
CA PHE A 168 -17.99 15.09 3.40
C PHE A 168 -17.25 15.68 2.18
N VAL A 169 -17.99 16.26 1.23
CA VAL A 169 -17.41 16.79 -0.01
C VAL A 169 -16.53 18.02 0.29
N ALA A 170 -17.02 18.95 1.10
CA ALA A 170 -16.23 20.09 1.54
C ALA A 170 -15.02 19.70 2.39
N SER A 171 -15.14 18.61 3.15
CA SER A 171 -14.05 18.10 3.98
C SER A 171 -12.91 17.49 3.17
N ILE A 172 -13.21 16.79 2.05
CA ILE A 172 -12.20 16.18 1.19
C ILE A 172 -11.24 17.23 0.64
N SER A 173 -11.77 18.35 0.12
CA SER A 173 -10.92 19.40 -0.47
C SER A 173 -9.93 19.98 0.53
N VAL A 174 -10.36 20.20 1.76
CA VAL A 174 -9.49 20.75 2.83
C VAL A 174 -8.46 19.73 3.30
N ILE A 175 -8.85 18.45 3.44
CA ILE A 175 -7.92 17.39 3.86
C ILE A 175 -6.89 17.13 2.76
N ALA A 176 -7.28 17.18 1.49
CA ALA A 176 -6.39 17.01 0.38
C ALA A 176 -5.36 18.15 0.26
N THR A 177 -5.77 19.39 0.56
CA THR A 177 -4.91 20.58 0.44
C THR A 177 -4.09 20.87 1.68
N SER A 178 -4.47 20.39 2.87
CA SER A 178 -3.63 20.49 4.05
C SER A 178 -2.38 19.64 3.87
N GLN A 179 -1.33 20.24 3.34
CA GLN A 179 -0.02 19.64 3.39
C GLN A 179 0.40 19.53 4.84
N SER A 180 0.88 18.37 5.22
CA SER A 180 1.56 18.18 6.48
C SER A 180 2.75 19.14 6.54
N SER A 181 2.64 20.14 7.37
CA SER A 181 3.80 20.87 7.89
C SER A 181 4.65 19.94 8.72
#